data_aea113b55676e7fb71335f1d3f7ef35a
#
_entry.id   aea113b55676e7fb71335f1d3f7ef35a
#
_cell.length_a   1.000
_cell.length_b   1.000
_cell.length_c   1.000
_cell.angle_alpha   90.00
_cell.angle_beta   90.00
_cell.angle_gamma   90.00
#
_symmetry.space_group_name_H-M   'P 1'
#
loop_
_entity.id
_entity.type
_entity.pdbx_description
1 polymer ?
#
loop_
_entity_poly.entity_id
_entity_poly.type
_entity_poly.pdbx_seq_one_letter_code
_entity_poly.pdbx_strand_id
1 'polypeptide(L)'
;DVERSRGLGDVYKRQVYDYLTLSFTEPVASIDTTAFHLKLKVDSLWQDIPFDFMRDSLDLKRYNLFAEWAPGESYTFEVDSAAIRGLYGLFSDKIKKDFKAKKLEEYGQIFFNVHGADSLAFVELLDGQDKVLRTVPVVDGKADFYFLNPGKYGARLINDTNGNGVWDTGNYAEKRQPEMVYYYPMVLELKANFDLTQEWDIKAKSLDRQKPDELKKQKPDEDKKKQNRNKNNRSGNSSRNSGRGHSY
;
A
#
# COMPACT_ATOMS: atom_id res chain seq x y z
N ASP A 1 -23.67 16.63 7.90
CA ASP A 1 -23.44 15.20 7.98
C ASP A 1 -21.96 14.95 7.89
N VAL A 2 -21.32 14.70 9.03
CA VAL A 2 -19.97 14.15 9.06
C VAL A 2 -20.10 12.74 8.51
N GLU A 3 -19.70 12.58 7.25
CA GLU A 3 -19.74 11.26 6.62
C GLU A 3 -18.89 10.33 7.48
N ARG A 4 -19.51 9.27 7.97
CA ARG A 4 -18.87 8.23 8.77
C ARG A 4 -17.51 7.92 8.16
N SER A 5 -16.49 8.13 8.95
CA SER A 5 -15.10 7.96 8.56
C SER A 5 -14.91 6.71 7.66
N ARG A 6 -14.83 6.88 6.35
CA ARG A 6 -14.58 5.78 5.41
C ARG A 6 -13.22 5.10 5.64
N GLY A 7 -12.35 5.68 6.47
CA GLY A 7 -11.10 5.06 6.89
C GLY A 7 -11.20 4.12 8.08
N LEU A 8 -12.35 4.06 8.76
CA LEU A 8 -12.60 3.18 9.91
C LEU A 8 -13.54 2.00 9.58
N GLY A 9 -13.97 1.85 8.31
CA GLY A 9 -14.68 0.66 7.84
C GLY A 9 -13.75 -0.55 7.86
N ASP A 10 -14.17 -1.61 8.49
CA ASP A 10 -13.69 -3.00 8.41
C ASP A 10 -12.26 -3.34 8.84
N VAL A 11 -11.47 -2.45 9.40
CA VAL A 11 -10.15 -2.85 9.93
C VAL A 11 -10.19 -2.86 11.46
N TYR A 12 -10.65 -3.96 12.03
CA TYR A 12 -10.64 -4.21 13.47
C TYR A 12 -9.23 -4.40 14.05
N LYS A 13 -8.20 -4.44 13.21
CA LYS A 13 -6.80 -4.62 13.61
C LYS A 13 -5.92 -3.56 12.98
N ARG A 14 -5.26 -2.75 13.81
CA ARG A 14 -4.30 -1.73 13.39
C ARG A 14 -2.86 -2.22 13.47
N GLN A 15 -2.01 -1.71 12.61
CA GLN A 15 -0.58 -1.98 12.67
C GLN A 15 0.04 -1.25 13.86
N VAL A 16 1.05 -1.85 14.50
CA VAL A 16 1.73 -1.28 15.69
C VAL A 16 2.39 0.07 15.41
N TYR A 17 2.68 0.37 14.14
CA TYR A 17 3.34 1.63 13.69
C TYR A 17 2.44 2.48 12.81
N ASP A 18 1.13 2.21 12.81
CA ASP A 18 0.17 2.94 12.00
C ASP A 18 -0.48 4.04 12.84
N TYR A 19 -1.04 5.02 12.17
CA TYR A 19 -1.82 6.09 12.79
C TYR A 19 -3.29 5.95 12.42
N LEU A 20 -4.17 6.44 13.27
CA LEU A 20 -5.59 6.54 12.96
C LEU A 20 -5.84 7.79 12.10
N THR A 21 -6.46 7.59 10.93
CA THR A 21 -6.85 8.71 10.09
C THR A 21 -8.34 9.00 10.27
N LEU A 22 -8.65 10.25 10.60
CA LEU A 22 -10.00 10.79 10.56
C LEU A 22 -10.15 11.61 9.27
N SER A 23 -11.14 11.27 8.46
CA SER A 23 -11.45 12.00 7.23
C SER A 23 -12.81 12.67 7.37
N PHE A 24 -12.86 13.96 7.05
CA PHE A 24 -14.06 14.80 7.13
C PHE A 24 -14.58 15.13 5.74
N THR A 25 -15.88 15.34 5.62
CA THR A 25 -16.52 15.74 4.36
C THR A 25 -16.17 17.15 3.96
N GLU A 26 -15.94 18.03 4.93
CA GLU A 26 -15.56 19.42 4.76
C GLU A 26 -14.27 19.75 5.51
N PRO A 27 -13.57 20.82 5.13
CA PRO A 27 -12.44 21.32 5.91
C PRO A 27 -12.86 21.69 7.33
N VAL A 28 -12.01 21.42 8.29
CA VAL A 28 -12.25 21.70 9.70
C VAL A 28 -11.85 23.12 10.02
N ALA A 29 -12.74 23.87 10.66
CA ALA A 29 -12.51 25.24 11.13
C ALA A 29 -11.90 25.28 12.52
N SER A 30 -12.36 24.44 13.44
CA SER A 30 -11.80 24.34 14.80
C SER A 30 -11.98 22.94 15.38
N ILE A 31 -11.05 22.56 16.24
CA ILE A 31 -11.04 21.28 16.96
C ILE A 31 -10.78 21.57 18.43
N ASP A 32 -11.61 21.01 19.29
CA ASP A 32 -11.35 20.93 20.73
C ASP A 32 -10.73 19.56 21.04
N THR A 33 -9.42 19.53 21.14
CA THR A 33 -8.69 18.28 21.41
C THR A 33 -8.89 17.78 22.85
N THR A 34 -9.39 18.59 23.77
CA THR A 34 -9.70 18.17 25.15
C THR A 34 -10.91 17.23 25.21
N ALA A 35 -11.76 17.26 24.18
CA ALA A 35 -12.91 16.39 24.02
C ALA A 35 -12.58 15.07 23.30
N PHE A 36 -11.31 14.79 23.09
CA PHE A 36 -10.82 13.55 22.43
C PHE A 36 -10.23 12.63 23.49
N HIS A 37 -10.65 11.40 23.49
CA HIS A 37 -10.22 10.39 24.46
C HIS A 37 -9.74 9.15 23.72
N LEU A 38 -8.49 8.78 23.93
CA LEU A 38 -7.94 7.51 23.49
C LEU A 38 -7.68 6.65 24.72
N LYS A 39 -8.30 5.48 24.77
CA LYS A 39 -8.21 4.58 25.92
C LYS A 39 -7.70 3.22 25.52
N LEU A 40 -6.81 2.70 26.33
CA LEU A 40 -6.27 1.33 26.28
C LEU A 40 -7.03 0.47 27.29
N LYS A 41 -7.37 -0.76 26.92
CA LYS A 41 -7.97 -1.73 27.83
C LYS A 41 -6.89 -2.52 28.56
N VAL A 42 -6.77 -2.29 29.88
CA VAL A 42 -5.86 -3.01 30.76
C VAL A 42 -6.68 -3.74 31.82
N ASP A 43 -6.54 -5.05 31.94
CA ASP A 43 -7.23 -5.87 32.94
C ASP A 43 -8.74 -5.59 33.06
N SER A 44 -9.42 -5.43 31.94
CA SER A 44 -10.86 -5.09 31.82
C SER A 44 -11.24 -3.64 32.14
N LEU A 45 -10.31 -2.78 32.50
CA LEU A 45 -10.51 -1.35 32.72
C LEU A 45 -9.99 -0.54 31.53
N TRP A 46 -10.67 0.58 31.25
CA TRP A 46 -10.22 1.52 30.24
C TRP A 46 -9.37 2.62 30.89
N GLN A 47 -8.17 2.82 30.39
CA GLN A 47 -7.21 3.84 30.85
C GLN A 47 -6.91 4.80 29.71
N ASP A 48 -6.99 6.10 29.98
CA ASP A 48 -6.61 7.13 29.01
C ASP A 48 -5.10 7.07 28.75
N ILE A 49 -4.73 7.13 27.47
CA ILE A 49 -3.35 7.15 27.02
C ILE A 49 -3.07 8.42 26.20
N PRO A 50 -1.84 8.92 26.23
CA PRO A 50 -1.45 10.10 25.46
C PRO A 50 -1.47 9.79 23.96
N PHE A 51 -1.76 10.82 23.16
CA PHE A 51 -1.73 10.77 21.70
C PHE A 51 -1.43 12.14 21.13
N ASP A 52 -0.90 12.15 19.92
CA ASP A 52 -0.73 13.36 19.12
C ASP A 52 -1.78 13.37 18.00
N PHE A 53 -2.41 14.54 17.81
CA PHE A 53 -3.44 14.71 16.79
C PHE A 53 -3.03 15.83 15.84
N MET A 54 -2.69 15.47 14.60
CA MET A 54 -2.14 16.40 13.63
C MET A 54 -2.89 16.36 12.31
N ARG A 55 -3.01 17.56 11.68
CA ARG A 55 -3.57 17.65 10.33
C ARG A 55 -2.60 17.06 9.32
N ASP A 56 -3.14 16.36 8.33
CA ASP A 56 -2.37 15.90 7.17
C ASP A 56 -1.85 17.11 6.37
N SER A 57 -0.61 17.05 5.91
CA SER A 57 0.03 18.14 5.17
C SER A 57 -0.52 18.30 3.73
N LEU A 58 -1.05 17.23 3.16
CA LEU A 58 -1.51 17.17 1.78
C LEU A 58 -3.04 17.28 1.65
N ASP A 59 -3.79 16.95 2.71
CA ASP A 59 -5.24 16.95 2.69
C ASP A 59 -5.82 17.68 3.93
N LEU A 60 -6.42 18.85 3.70
CA LEU A 60 -7.02 19.69 4.74
C LEU A 60 -8.22 19.04 5.45
N LYS A 61 -8.75 17.96 4.90
CA LYS A 61 -9.87 17.20 5.47
C LYS A 61 -9.42 15.98 6.26
N ARG A 62 -8.09 15.73 6.33
CA ARG A 62 -7.51 14.57 7.03
C ARG A 62 -6.76 15.01 8.26
N TYR A 63 -6.95 14.22 9.30
CA TYR A 63 -6.21 14.33 10.54
C TYR A 63 -5.72 12.96 10.95
N ASN A 64 -4.49 12.89 11.43
CA ASN A 64 -3.83 11.67 11.83
C ASN A 64 -3.62 11.70 13.35
N LEU A 65 -4.03 10.64 14.02
CA LEU A 65 -3.83 10.41 15.44
C LEU A 65 -2.69 9.40 15.60
N PHE A 66 -1.64 9.82 16.27
CA PHE A 66 -0.47 9.02 16.60
C PHE A 66 -0.49 8.67 18.07
N ALA A 67 -0.20 7.42 18.39
CA ALA A 67 -0.07 6.93 19.75
C ALA A 67 0.88 5.74 19.80
N GLU A 68 1.34 5.38 20.99
CA GLU A 68 2.08 4.16 21.20
C GLU A 68 1.11 2.96 21.29
N TRP A 69 1.10 2.16 20.22
CA TRP A 69 0.22 1.00 20.14
C TRP A 69 0.90 -0.24 20.71
N ALA A 70 0.43 -0.75 21.83
CA ALA A 70 0.89 -2.02 22.38
C ALA A 70 0.34 -3.19 21.53
N PRO A 71 1.19 -4.13 21.05
CA PRO A 71 0.76 -5.22 20.19
C PRO A 71 -0.29 -6.12 20.85
N GLY A 72 -1.37 -6.39 20.16
CA GLY A 72 -2.42 -7.29 20.62
C GLY A 72 -3.43 -6.68 21.61
N GLU A 73 -3.26 -5.42 22.01
CA GLU A 73 -4.14 -4.74 22.95
C GLU A 73 -5.37 -4.12 22.27
N SER A 74 -6.40 -3.87 23.07
CA SER A 74 -7.66 -3.28 22.62
C SER A 74 -7.74 -1.83 23.02
N TYR A 75 -8.26 -1.01 22.10
CA TYR A 75 -8.36 0.44 22.23
C TYR A 75 -9.77 0.90 21.93
N THR A 76 -10.17 2.01 22.55
CA THR A 76 -11.34 2.79 22.15
C THR A 76 -10.95 4.25 21.94
N PHE A 77 -11.38 4.81 20.83
CA PHE A 77 -11.23 6.22 20.52
C PHE A 77 -12.62 6.88 20.59
N GLU A 78 -12.76 7.89 21.40
CA GLU A 78 -13.99 8.62 21.61
C GLU A 78 -13.75 10.11 21.34
N VAL A 79 -14.72 10.75 20.68
CA VAL A 79 -14.78 12.20 20.50
C VAL A 79 -16.16 12.65 20.93
N ASP A 80 -16.23 13.62 21.82
CA ASP A 80 -17.50 14.15 22.30
C ASP A 80 -18.25 14.94 21.22
N SER A 81 -19.55 15.07 21.37
CA SER A 81 -20.37 15.88 20.46
C SER A 81 -19.91 17.32 20.40
N ALA A 82 -19.96 17.91 19.24
CA ALA A 82 -19.56 19.32 18.96
C ALA A 82 -18.07 19.64 19.18
N ALA A 83 -17.23 18.63 19.42
CA ALA A 83 -15.79 18.82 19.56
C ALA A 83 -15.09 19.30 18.26
N ILE A 84 -15.70 19.04 17.11
CA ILE A 84 -15.17 19.42 15.81
C ILE A 84 -16.21 20.30 15.12
N ARG A 85 -15.77 21.47 14.65
CA ARG A 85 -16.58 22.39 13.87
C ARG A 85 -16.04 22.48 12.44
N GLY A 86 -16.90 22.20 11.47
CA GLY A 86 -16.60 22.34 10.05
C GLY A 86 -16.64 23.82 9.58
N LEU A 87 -16.06 24.06 8.41
CA LEU A 87 -15.97 25.40 7.82
C LEU A 87 -17.36 26.02 7.56
N TYR A 88 -18.35 25.20 7.24
CA TYR A 88 -19.74 25.63 6.98
C TYR A 88 -20.60 25.69 8.26
N GLY A 89 -19.96 25.55 9.42
CA GLY A 89 -20.62 25.73 10.73
C GLY A 89 -21.31 24.49 11.30
N LEU A 90 -21.16 23.35 10.65
CA LEU A 90 -21.65 22.06 11.18
C LEU A 90 -20.77 21.57 12.29
N PHE A 91 -21.37 20.90 13.28
CA PHE A 91 -20.66 20.27 14.38
C PHE A 91 -20.67 18.76 14.27
N SER A 92 -19.63 18.13 14.80
CA SER A 92 -19.54 16.68 14.82
C SER A 92 -20.54 16.07 15.82
N ASP A 93 -21.09 14.92 15.47
CA ASP A 93 -21.71 14.02 16.40
C ASP A 93 -20.67 13.34 17.30
N LYS A 94 -21.14 12.67 18.37
CA LYS A 94 -20.25 11.83 19.18
C LYS A 94 -19.70 10.68 18.34
N ILE A 95 -18.38 10.51 18.37
CA ILE A 95 -17.69 9.42 17.69
C ILE A 95 -17.20 8.44 18.76
N LYS A 96 -17.46 7.16 18.55
CA LYS A 96 -16.86 6.10 19.34
C LYS A 96 -16.42 4.97 18.42
N LYS A 97 -15.16 4.54 18.58
CA LYS A 97 -14.60 3.48 17.76
C LYS A 97 -13.69 2.57 18.58
N ASP A 98 -14.07 1.30 18.62
CA ASP A 98 -13.29 0.26 19.24
C ASP A 98 -12.44 -0.45 18.17
N PHE A 99 -11.18 -0.71 18.47
CA PHE A 99 -10.28 -1.44 17.58
C PHE A 99 -9.20 -2.19 18.39
N LYS A 100 -8.51 -3.09 17.73
CA LYS A 100 -7.43 -3.87 18.33
C LYS A 100 -6.15 -3.69 17.53
N ALA A 101 -5.02 -3.48 18.21
CA ALA A 101 -3.71 -3.54 17.59
C ALA A 101 -3.36 -5.00 17.23
N LYS A 102 -2.72 -5.18 16.07
CA LYS A 102 -2.25 -6.52 15.67
C LYS A 102 -1.15 -7.00 16.58
N LYS A 103 -1.09 -8.31 16.81
CA LYS A 103 0.05 -8.94 17.46
C LYS A 103 1.27 -8.95 16.54
N LEU A 104 2.47 -8.98 17.12
CA LEU A 104 3.72 -9.05 16.34
C LEU A 104 3.77 -10.29 15.44
N GLU A 105 3.23 -11.42 15.91
CA GLU A 105 3.13 -12.67 15.18
C GLU A 105 2.22 -12.62 13.93
N GLU A 106 1.41 -11.58 13.79
CA GLU A 106 0.55 -11.37 12.64
C GLU A 106 1.29 -10.67 11.48
N TYR A 107 2.52 -10.21 11.71
CA TYR A 107 3.37 -9.57 10.71
C TYR A 107 4.43 -10.52 10.19
N GLY A 108 4.98 -10.22 9.03
CA GLY A 108 6.22 -10.78 8.53
C GLY A 108 7.22 -9.67 8.20
N GLN A 109 8.42 -10.06 7.78
CA GLN A 109 9.51 -9.14 7.46
C GLN A 109 10.14 -9.54 6.13
N ILE A 110 10.66 -8.56 5.39
CA ILE A 110 11.42 -8.80 4.16
C ILE A 110 12.74 -8.06 4.26
N PHE A 111 13.83 -8.77 4.08
CA PHE A 111 15.19 -8.26 4.11
C PHE A 111 15.83 -8.46 2.74
N PHE A 112 16.33 -7.39 2.15
CA PHE A 112 17.12 -7.47 0.93
C PHE A 112 18.58 -7.20 1.22
N ASN A 113 19.46 -8.13 0.82
CA ASN A 113 20.89 -7.91 0.70
C ASN A 113 21.16 -7.47 -0.75
N VAL A 114 21.41 -6.20 -0.95
CA VAL A 114 21.50 -5.57 -2.28
C VAL A 114 22.95 -5.44 -2.70
N HIS A 115 23.27 -5.92 -3.90
CA HIS A 115 24.60 -5.81 -4.49
C HIS A 115 24.58 -4.92 -5.72
N GLY A 116 25.56 -4.01 -5.82
CA GLY A 116 25.75 -3.12 -6.96
C GLY A 116 24.88 -1.87 -6.97
N ALA A 117 24.19 -1.56 -5.86
CA ALA A 117 23.47 -0.31 -5.67
C ALA A 117 24.41 0.88 -5.40
N ASP A 118 23.99 2.08 -5.77
CA ASP A 118 24.68 3.32 -5.43
C ASP A 118 24.41 3.71 -3.97
N SER A 119 25.22 4.62 -3.42
CA SER A 119 25.17 5.00 -2.00
C SER A 119 23.88 5.70 -1.57
N LEU A 120 23.16 6.33 -2.50
CA LEU A 120 21.91 7.03 -2.25
C LEU A 120 20.69 6.22 -2.71
N ALA A 121 20.90 4.96 -3.12
CA ALA A 121 19.82 4.11 -3.59
C ALA A 121 18.78 3.84 -2.50
N PHE A 122 17.54 3.69 -2.92
CA PHE A 122 16.45 3.24 -2.05
C PHE A 122 15.63 2.14 -2.72
N VAL A 123 14.98 1.33 -1.88
CA VAL A 123 14.09 0.26 -2.33
C VAL A 123 12.65 0.63 -2.02
N GLU A 124 11.80 0.50 -3.02
CA GLU A 124 10.36 0.61 -2.88
C GLU A 124 9.73 -0.79 -2.90
N LEU A 125 8.97 -1.07 -1.86
CA LEU A 125 8.12 -2.26 -1.79
C LEU A 125 6.79 -1.97 -2.48
N LEU A 126 6.35 -2.87 -3.35
CA LEU A 126 5.21 -2.70 -4.23
C LEU A 126 4.10 -3.71 -3.90
N ASP A 127 2.86 -3.30 -4.10
CA ASP A 127 1.72 -4.23 -4.12
C ASP A 127 1.59 -4.98 -5.46
N GLY A 128 0.58 -5.86 -5.56
CA GLY A 128 0.31 -6.61 -6.79
C GLY A 128 -0.14 -5.75 -7.98
N GLN A 129 -0.33 -4.45 -7.80
CA GLN A 129 -0.71 -3.48 -8.84
C GLN A 129 0.42 -2.50 -9.19
N ASP A 130 1.65 -2.78 -8.76
CA ASP A 130 2.83 -1.91 -8.97
C ASP A 130 2.72 -0.56 -8.25
N LYS A 131 1.92 -0.50 -7.17
CA LYS A 131 1.79 0.69 -6.32
C LYS A 131 2.77 0.60 -5.17
N VAL A 132 3.47 1.70 -4.90
CA VAL A 132 4.40 1.82 -3.78
C VAL A 132 3.63 1.76 -2.45
N LEU A 133 4.04 0.83 -1.59
CA LEU A 133 3.53 0.65 -0.24
C LEU A 133 4.46 1.26 0.80
N ARG A 134 5.77 1.09 0.63
CA ARG A 134 6.79 1.57 1.55
C ARG A 134 8.11 1.79 0.82
N THR A 135 8.87 2.78 1.25
CA THR A 135 10.20 3.11 0.75
C THR A 135 11.21 3.04 1.89
N VAL A 136 12.38 2.44 1.64
CA VAL A 136 13.46 2.31 2.62
C VAL A 136 14.80 2.58 1.90
N PRO A 137 15.70 3.40 2.47
CA PRO A 137 17.03 3.60 1.91
C PRO A 137 17.86 2.31 1.99
N VAL A 138 18.78 2.13 1.05
CA VAL A 138 19.79 1.07 1.13
C VAL A 138 20.94 1.56 2.01
N VAL A 139 21.12 0.90 3.16
CA VAL A 139 22.20 1.22 4.10
C VAL A 139 23.11 -0.01 4.21
N ASP A 140 24.39 0.16 3.97
CA ASP A 140 25.38 -0.92 4.00
C ASP A 140 24.98 -2.15 3.15
N GLY A 141 24.37 -1.89 1.99
CA GLY A 141 23.89 -2.94 1.09
C GLY A 141 22.63 -3.66 1.57
N LYS A 142 21.90 -3.11 2.55
CA LYS A 142 20.67 -3.72 3.10
C LYS A 142 19.48 -2.79 2.97
N ALA A 143 18.32 -3.38 2.69
CA ALA A 143 17.03 -2.70 2.75
C ALA A 143 16.04 -3.58 3.51
N ASP A 144 15.67 -3.15 4.73
CA ASP A 144 14.94 -3.94 5.69
C ASP A 144 13.51 -3.42 5.85
N PHE A 145 12.54 -4.29 5.61
CA PHE A 145 11.12 -3.99 5.74
C PHE A 145 10.53 -4.80 6.90
N TYR A 146 10.24 -4.11 8.00
CA TYR A 146 9.66 -4.69 9.20
C TYR A 146 8.14 -4.54 9.22
N PHE A 147 7.45 -5.41 9.96
CA PHE A 147 6.02 -5.32 10.27
C PHE A 147 5.12 -5.20 9.03
N LEU A 148 5.38 -6.04 8.06
CA LEU A 148 4.56 -6.14 6.86
C LEU A 148 3.36 -7.08 7.10
N ASN A 149 2.23 -6.74 6.51
CA ASN A 149 1.10 -7.66 6.47
C ASN A 149 1.43 -8.88 5.60
N PRO A 150 0.92 -10.08 5.91
CA PRO A 150 0.98 -11.19 4.97
C PRO A 150 0.39 -10.81 3.61
N GLY A 151 1.07 -11.18 2.52
CA GLY A 151 0.64 -10.80 1.18
C GLY A 151 1.70 -11.00 0.12
N LYS A 152 1.39 -10.58 -1.09
CA LYS A 152 2.31 -10.61 -2.22
C LYS A 152 2.93 -9.24 -2.44
N TYR A 153 4.25 -9.23 -2.56
CA TYR A 153 5.04 -8.02 -2.68
C TYR A 153 5.97 -8.09 -3.89
N GLY A 154 6.01 -7.03 -4.66
CA GLY A 154 7.11 -6.74 -5.57
C GLY A 154 8.11 -5.80 -4.93
N ALA A 155 9.28 -5.65 -5.53
CA ALA A 155 10.25 -4.64 -5.12
C ALA A 155 10.90 -4.00 -6.34
N ARG A 156 11.25 -2.72 -6.21
CA ARG A 156 12.12 -2.03 -7.16
C ARG A 156 13.12 -1.16 -6.42
N LEU A 157 14.31 -1.08 -6.94
CA LEU A 157 15.39 -0.23 -6.47
C LEU A 157 15.53 0.95 -7.41
N ILE A 158 15.71 2.13 -6.86
CA ILE A 158 15.98 3.37 -7.58
C ILE A 158 17.36 3.86 -7.16
N ASN A 159 18.24 4.10 -8.15
CA ASN A 159 19.49 4.79 -7.92
C ASN A 159 19.19 6.30 -7.91
N ASP A 160 19.03 6.84 -6.71
CA ASP A 160 18.77 8.27 -6.49
C ASP A 160 20.08 9.06 -6.71
N THR A 161 20.13 9.83 -7.76
CA THR A 161 21.36 10.55 -8.13
C THR A 161 21.50 11.90 -7.43
N ASN A 162 20.41 12.45 -6.92
CA ASN A 162 20.37 13.77 -6.28
C ASN A 162 20.02 13.71 -4.77
N GLY A 163 19.68 12.54 -4.24
CA GLY A 163 19.42 12.31 -2.81
C GLY A 163 18.10 12.90 -2.32
N ASN A 164 17.10 13.06 -3.22
CA ASN A 164 15.80 13.61 -2.84
C ASN A 164 14.80 12.55 -2.34
N GLY A 165 15.14 11.26 -2.44
CA GLY A 165 14.29 10.13 -2.00
C GLY A 165 13.06 9.86 -2.87
N VAL A 166 13.03 10.44 -4.08
CA VAL A 166 11.93 10.28 -5.05
C VAL A 166 12.52 9.98 -6.41
N TRP A 167 11.89 9.07 -7.15
CA TRP A 167 12.31 8.79 -8.52
C TRP A 167 12.11 10.01 -9.44
N ASP A 168 13.19 10.45 -10.07
CA ASP A 168 13.20 11.56 -11.00
C ASP A 168 13.12 11.11 -12.45
N THR A 169 12.21 11.74 -13.19
CA THR A 169 12.15 11.63 -14.64
C THR A 169 13.31 12.38 -15.29
N GLY A 170 13.68 11.99 -16.52
CA GLY A 170 14.63 12.76 -17.30
C GLY A 170 14.13 14.16 -17.63
N ASN A 171 15.09 15.07 -17.88
CA ASN A 171 14.81 16.42 -18.38
C ASN A 171 15.49 16.61 -19.74
N TYR A 172 14.68 16.72 -20.81
CA TYR A 172 15.23 16.85 -22.16
C TYR A 172 16.01 18.15 -22.38
N ALA A 173 15.55 19.27 -21.80
CA ALA A 173 16.21 20.56 -21.92
C ALA A 173 17.60 20.57 -21.27
N GLU A 174 17.75 19.88 -20.15
CA GLU A 174 19.00 19.72 -19.40
C GLU A 174 19.83 18.52 -19.87
N LYS A 175 19.34 17.75 -20.86
CA LYS A 175 19.95 16.49 -21.32
C LYS A 175 20.17 15.47 -20.18
N ARG A 176 19.35 15.54 -19.14
CA ARG A 176 19.41 14.63 -17.99
C ARG A 176 18.58 13.39 -18.29
N GLN A 177 19.19 12.22 -18.12
CA GLN A 177 18.49 10.94 -18.20
C GLN A 177 17.64 10.70 -16.94
N PRO A 178 16.55 9.91 -17.04
CA PRO A 178 15.81 9.47 -15.85
C PRO A 178 16.69 8.60 -14.96
N GLU A 179 16.39 8.59 -13.69
CA GLU A 179 17.08 7.72 -12.73
C GLU A 179 16.81 6.25 -13.03
N MET A 180 17.85 5.44 -12.81
CA MET A 180 17.80 4.01 -13.12
C MET A 180 16.94 3.26 -12.12
N VAL A 181 16.05 2.43 -12.66
CA VAL A 181 15.12 1.60 -11.87
C VAL A 181 15.42 0.13 -12.15
N TYR A 182 15.63 -0.63 -11.09
CA TYR A 182 15.87 -2.07 -11.14
C TYR A 182 14.73 -2.78 -10.43
N TYR A 183 14.13 -3.80 -11.04
CA TYR A 183 13.09 -4.60 -10.41
C TYR A 183 13.68 -5.88 -9.82
N TYR A 184 13.21 -6.25 -8.62
CA TYR A 184 13.45 -7.59 -8.09
C TYR A 184 12.69 -8.59 -8.97
N PRO A 185 13.35 -9.66 -9.47
CA PRO A 185 12.82 -10.45 -10.59
C PRO A 185 11.73 -11.45 -10.21
N MET A 186 11.25 -11.43 -8.98
CA MET A 186 10.19 -12.32 -8.48
C MET A 186 9.20 -11.56 -7.60
N VAL A 187 7.97 -12.04 -7.55
CA VAL A 187 6.99 -11.62 -6.54
C VAL A 187 7.19 -12.46 -5.29
N LEU A 188 7.33 -11.81 -4.15
CA LEU A 188 7.54 -12.43 -2.85
C LEU A 188 6.19 -12.68 -2.17
N GLU A 189 5.96 -13.89 -1.69
CA GLU A 189 4.79 -14.22 -0.90
C GLU A 189 5.19 -14.29 0.58
N LEU A 190 4.80 -13.26 1.34
CA LEU A 190 5.09 -13.14 2.76
C LEU A 190 3.96 -13.77 3.58
N LYS A 191 4.32 -14.63 4.52
CA LYS A 191 3.40 -15.21 5.51
C LYS A 191 3.55 -14.52 6.86
N ALA A 192 2.52 -14.64 7.71
CA ALA A 192 2.61 -14.18 9.10
C ALA A 192 3.70 -14.92 9.84
N ASN A 193 4.38 -14.22 10.74
CA ASN A 193 5.48 -14.72 11.56
C ASN A 193 6.63 -15.34 10.73
N PHE A 194 6.92 -14.74 9.58
CA PHE A 194 7.94 -15.24 8.67
C PHE A 194 8.88 -14.12 8.21
N ASP A 195 10.18 -14.42 8.22
CA ASP A 195 11.23 -13.51 7.77
C ASP A 195 11.78 -14.01 6.43
N LEU A 196 11.64 -13.21 5.40
CA LEU A 196 12.17 -13.48 4.06
C LEU A 196 13.46 -12.71 3.86
N THR A 197 14.60 -13.40 3.74
CA THR A 197 15.86 -12.78 3.32
C THR A 197 16.12 -13.09 1.85
N GLN A 198 16.41 -12.05 1.06
CA GLN A 198 16.61 -12.14 -0.38
C GLN A 198 17.93 -11.51 -0.78
N GLU A 199 18.74 -12.26 -1.54
CA GLU A 199 19.92 -11.73 -2.20
C GLU A 199 19.50 -11.07 -3.53
N TRP A 200 19.93 -9.85 -3.73
CA TRP A 200 19.58 -9.07 -4.92
C TRP A 200 20.78 -8.42 -5.56
N ASP A 201 21.34 -9.05 -6.57
CA ASP A 201 22.27 -8.41 -7.49
C ASP A 201 21.46 -7.71 -8.59
N ILE A 202 21.48 -6.37 -8.58
CA ILE A 202 20.71 -5.53 -9.51
C ILE A 202 21.17 -5.68 -10.97
N LYS A 203 22.36 -6.23 -11.21
CA LYS A 203 22.95 -6.44 -12.54
C LYS A 203 22.86 -7.89 -13.03
N ALA A 204 22.35 -8.81 -12.20
CA ALA A 204 22.27 -10.23 -12.57
C ALA A 204 21.36 -10.50 -13.78
N LYS A 205 20.37 -9.64 -14.03
CA LYS A 205 19.49 -9.71 -15.20
C LYS A 205 19.48 -8.38 -15.95
N SER A 206 19.28 -8.44 -17.27
CA SER A 206 19.09 -7.23 -18.08
C SER A 206 17.80 -6.50 -17.70
N LEU A 207 17.77 -5.17 -17.75
CA LEU A 207 16.68 -4.31 -17.29
C LEU A 207 15.32 -4.67 -17.89
N ASP A 208 15.29 -5.09 -19.16
CA ASP A 208 14.09 -5.49 -19.89
C ASP A 208 13.43 -6.77 -19.34
N ARG A 209 14.20 -7.59 -18.60
CA ARG A 209 13.79 -8.89 -18.05
C ARG A 209 13.66 -8.93 -16.53
N GLN A 210 13.88 -7.81 -15.85
CA GLN A 210 13.81 -7.78 -14.38
C GLN A 210 12.39 -7.73 -13.86
N LYS A 211 11.51 -6.93 -14.50
CA LYS A 211 10.14 -6.74 -13.98
C LYS A 211 9.33 -8.03 -14.10
N PRO A 212 8.80 -8.57 -12.98
CA PRO A 212 7.92 -9.74 -12.99
C PRO A 212 6.66 -9.52 -13.83
N ASP A 213 6.20 -10.58 -14.51
CA ASP A 213 5.01 -10.49 -15.37
C ASP A 213 3.73 -10.17 -14.60
N GLU A 214 3.66 -10.54 -13.33
CA GLU A 214 2.57 -10.23 -12.42
C GLU A 214 2.40 -8.72 -12.19
N LEU A 215 3.50 -7.96 -12.24
CA LEU A 215 3.53 -6.51 -12.04
C LEU A 215 3.39 -5.72 -13.35
N LYS A 216 3.36 -6.39 -14.51
CA LYS A 216 3.20 -5.72 -15.80
C LYS A 216 1.73 -5.36 -16.01
N LYS A 217 1.44 -4.06 -16.21
CA LYS A 217 0.09 -3.55 -16.49
C LYS A 217 -0.46 -4.04 -17.84
N GLN A 218 0.42 -4.29 -18.81
CA GLN A 218 0.07 -4.89 -20.10
C GLN A 218 0.51 -6.35 -20.09
N LYS A 219 -0.41 -7.25 -19.82
CA LYS A 219 -0.17 -8.69 -20.00
C LYS A 219 -0.05 -8.98 -21.49
N PRO A 220 1.07 -9.53 -22.00
CA PRO A 220 1.18 -9.82 -23.40
C PRO A 220 0.17 -10.91 -23.79
N ASP A 221 -0.73 -10.54 -24.73
CA ASP A 221 -1.41 -11.43 -25.69
C ASP A 221 -2.20 -12.66 -25.23
N GLU A 222 -2.57 -12.82 -23.96
CA GLU A 222 -3.54 -13.86 -23.59
C GLU A 222 -4.93 -13.58 -24.21
N ASP A 223 -5.32 -12.33 -24.32
CA ASP A 223 -6.60 -11.96 -24.92
C ASP A 223 -6.61 -12.12 -26.44
N LYS A 224 -5.47 -11.91 -27.12
CA LYS A 224 -5.34 -12.20 -28.55
C LYS A 224 -5.32 -13.69 -28.84
N LYS A 225 -4.73 -14.52 -27.97
CA LYS A 225 -4.80 -15.99 -28.08
C LYS A 225 -6.22 -16.52 -27.87
N LYS A 226 -6.99 -15.96 -26.95
CA LYS A 226 -8.40 -16.33 -26.72
C LYS A 226 -9.28 -15.90 -27.89
N GLN A 227 -9.08 -14.70 -28.48
CA GLN A 227 -9.81 -14.21 -29.63
C GLN A 227 -9.48 -15.02 -30.91
N ASN A 228 -8.23 -15.41 -31.13
CA ASN A 228 -7.84 -16.25 -32.25
C ASN A 228 -8.37 -17.71 -32.13
N ARG A 229 -8.42 -18.28 -30.93
CA ARG A 229 -9.04 -19.57 -30.69
C ARG A 229 -10.55 -19.54 -30.99
N ASN A 230 -11.26 -18.47 -30.61
CA ASN A 230 -12.68 -18.29 -30.89
C ASN A 230 -12.97 -18.04 -32.39
N LYS A 231 -12.07 -17.36 -33.12
CA LYS A 231 -12.20 -17.14 -34.56
C LYS A 231 -12.01 -18.46 -35.33
N ASN A 232 -11.02 -19.27 -34.96
CA ASN A 232 -10.78 -20.59 -35.61
C ASN A 232 -11.89 -21.59 -35.32
N ASN A 233 -12.53 -21.56 -34.15
CA ASN A 233 -13.69 -22.42 -33.88
C ASN A 233 -14.97 -21.99 -34.61
N ARG A 234 -15.10 -20.72 -34.99
CA ARG A 234 -16.25 -20.25 -35.79
C ARG A 234 -16.10 -20.54 -37.28
N SER A 235 -14.90 -20.57 -37.83
CA SER A 235 -14.66 -20.90 -39.25
C SER A 235 -14.71 -22.40 -39.54
N GLY A 236 -14.54 -23.25 -38.52
CA GLY A 236 -14.62 -24.72 -38.69
C GLY A 236 -16.05 -25.30 -38.73
N ASN A 237 -17.07 -24.52 -38.39
CA ASN A 237 -18.45 -25.02 -38.29
C ASN A 237 -19.35 -24.58 -39.45
N SER A 238 -18.84 -23.78 -40.42
CA SER A 238 -19.64 -23.36 -41.58
C SER A 238 -19.47 -24.23 -42.84
N SER A 239 -18.56 -25.22 -42.81
CA SER A 239 -18.27 -26.04 -44.01
C SER A 239 -18.87 -27.47 -43.98
N ARG A 240 -19.80 -27.76 -43.05
CA ARG A 240 -20.42 -29.11 -42.96
C ARG A 240 -21.89 -29.18 -43.31
N ASN A 241 -22.47 -28.17 -43.98
CA ASN A 241 -23.90 -28.23 -44.32
C ASN A 241 -24.19 -27.86 -45.79
N SER A 242 -23.41 -28.41 -46.73
CA SER A 242 -23.80 -28.39 -48.16
C SER A 242 -23.47 -29.73 -48.82
N GLY A 243 -24.40 -30.67 -48.71
CA GLY A 243 -24.23 -31.95 -49.39
C GLY A 243 -25.31 -32.96 -49.07
N ARG A 244 -26.52 -32.77 -49.59
CA ARG A 244 -27.50 -33.82 -49.97
C ARG A 244 -28.63 -33.03 -50.69
N GLY A 245 -28.76 -33.07 -51.99
CA GLY A 245 -28.69 -34.13 -53.01
C GLY A 245 -30.09 -34.54 -53.35
N HIS A 246 -30.60 -34.00 -54.41
CA HIS A 246 -31.87 -34.46 -55.08
C HIS A 246 -31.67 -35.77 -55.75
N SER A 247 -32.63 -36.66 -55.60
CA SER A 247 -33.08 -37.55 -56.66
C SER A 247 -34.48 -38.03 -56.37
N TYR A 248 -35.31 -37.84 -57.34
CA TYR A 248 -36.65 -38.31 -57.73
C TYR A 248 -37.84 -37.58 -57.18
#